data_f9b467fe691e7f10bba5c9fb26e6892f
#
_entry.id   f9b467fe691e7f10bba5c9fb26e6892f
#
_cell.length_a   1.000
_cell.length_b   1.000
_cell.length_c   1.000
_cell.angle_alpha   90.00
_cell.angle_beta   90.00
_cell.angle_gamma   90.00
#
_symmetry.space_group_name_H-M   'P 1'
#
loop_
_entity.id
_entity.type
_entity.pdbx_description
1 polymer ?
#
loop_
_entity_poly.entity_id
_entity_poly.type
_entity_poly.pdbx_seq_one_letter_code
_entity_poly.pdbx_strand_id
1 'polypeptide(L)'
;GSFAGGAWGAGLGEPAADPRQLVEQALAFEHGEGVPRDPEYAAGLYCDAVRLGNAEAMYNLGWMYANGRGVARDDAYAATLFEMAMFQGHPGAEKGRRLAGEYTGAVPDCLKPAVARYAFAATRENWDTQKYLASLPERKKRVVELITTLAPRFSIEPRLALAIATTESNFDVNATSPKNAMGVMQLIPETA
;
A
#
# COMPACT_ATOMS: atom_id res chain seq x y z
N GLY A 1 -36.50 -29.03 27.45
CA GLY A 1 -35.78 -27.83 27.11
C GLY A 1 -34.54 -28.18 26.33
N SER A 2 -34.60 -28.11 24.99
CA SER A 2 -33.45 -28.35 24.10
C SER A 2 -32.74 -27.03 23.85
N PHE A 3 -31.49 -26.91 24.25
CA PHE A 3 -30.63 -25.82 23.84
C PHE A 3 -29.96 -26.19 22.52
N ALA A 4 -30.38 -25.54 21.44
CA ALA A 4 -29.69 -25.60 20.16
C ALA A 4 -28.40 -24.80 20.26
N GLY A 5 -27.26 -25.49 20.08
CA GLY A 5 -25.96 -24.88 19.96
C GLY A 5 -25.86 -24.06 18.66
N GLY A 6 -25.70 -22.75 18.78
CA GLY A 6 -25.39 -21.89 17.66
C GLY A 6 -23.98 -22.20 17.13
N ALA A 7 -23.89 -22.64 15.89
CA ALA A 7 -22.65 -22.76 15.16
C ALA A 7 -22.07 -21.36 14.95
N TRP A 8 -20.93 -21.09 15.54
CA TRP A 8 -20.12 -19.90 15.22
C TRP A 8 -19.57 -20.09 13.80
N GLY A 9 -20.16 -19.34 12.89
CA GLY A 9 -19.70 -19.33 11.52
C GLY A 9 -18.23 -18.93 11.46
N ALA A 10 -17.43 -19.78 10.83
CA ALA A 10 -16.07 -19.50 10.43
C ALA A 10 -16.08 -18.16 9.69
N GLY A 11 -15.29 -17.21 10.16
CA GLY A 11 -15.06 -15.95 9.46
C GLY A 11 -14.52 -16.27 8.07
N LEU A 12 -15.38 -16.14 7.08
CA LEU A 12 -14.96 -16.07 5.70
C LEU A 12 -14.13 -14.79 5.61
N GLY A 13 -12.82 -14.93 5.38
CA GLY A 13 -11.98 -13.80 5.05
C GLY A 13 -12.67 -12.98 3.97
N GLU A 14 -12.70 -11.67 4.12
CA GLU A 14 -13.28 -10.80 3.08
C GLU A 14 -12.69 -11.21 1.73
N PRO A 15 -13.51 -11.40 0.69
CA PRO A 15 -13.00 -11.76 -0.62
C PRO A 15 -11.98 -10.67 -1.03
N ALA A 16 -10.81 -11.11 -1.50
CA ALA A 16 -9.80 -10.20 -2.00
C ALA A 16 -10.46 -9.24 -2.99
N ALA A 17 -10.28 -7.93 -2.82
CA ALA A 17 -10.92 -6.92 -3.63
C ALA A 17 -10.63 -7.21 -5.13
N ASP A 18 -11.68 -7.37 -5.94
CA ASP A 18 -11.52 -7.52 -7.38
C ASP A 18 -11.13 -6.17 -7.99
N PRO A 19 -9.96 -6.05 -8.63
CA PRO A 19 -9.52 -4.79 -9.21
C PRO A 19 -10.44 -4.25 -10.30
N ARG A 20 -11.23 -5.10 -10.97
CA ARG A 20 -12.23 -4.67 -11.96
C ARG A 20 -13.42 -3.99 -11.28
N GLN A 21 -13.91 -4.56 -10.19
CA GLN A 21 -14.99 -3.95 -9.40
C GLN A 21 -14.56 -2.60 -8.82
N LEU A 22 -13.32 -2.47 -8.38
CA LEU A 22 -12.77 -1.19 -7.92
C LEU A 22 -12.77 -0.15 -9.05
N VAL A 23 -12.40 -0.53 -10.27
CA VAL A 23 -12.44 0.37 -11.44
C VAL A 23 -13.87 0.77 -11.79
N GLU A 24 -14.82 -0.16 -11.79
CA GLU A 24 -16.24 0.14 -12.06
C GLU A 24 -16.81 1.13 -11.04
N GLN A 25 -16.53 0.92 -9.76
CA GLN A 25 -16.92 1.84 -8.70
C GLN A 25 -16.25 3.20 -8.85
N ALA A 26 -14.96 3.22 -9.16
CA ALA A 26 -14.22 4.46 -9.37
C ALA A 26 -14.82 5.29 -10.53
N LEU A 27 -15.14 4.66 -11.66
CA LEU A 27 -15.82 5.29 -12.80
C LEU A 27 -17.16 5.88 -12.38
N ALA A 28 -17.97 5.14 -11.61
CA ALA A 28 -19.26 5.61 -11.14
C ALA A 28 -19.12 6.88 -10.29
N PHE A 29 -18.18 6.92 -9.34
CA PHE A 29 -17.92 8.11 -8.52
C PHE A 29 -17.25 9.25 -9.29
N GLU A 30 -16.35 8.96 -10.24
CA GLU A 30 -15.70 9.99 -11.05
C GLU A 30 -16.71 10.75 -11.90
N HIS A 31 -17.70 10.04 -12.47
CA HIS A 31 -18.68 10.63 -13.40
C HIS A 31 -20.04 10.91 -12.76
N GLY A 32 -20.33 10.35 -11.59
CA GLY A 32 -21.63 10.49 -10.90
C GLY A 32 -22.69 9.57 -11.50
N GLU A 33 -22.30 8.37 -11.94
CA GLU A 33 -23.20 7.39 -12.55
C GLU A 33 -23.87 6.52 -11.50
N GLY A 34 -25.12 6.87 -11.16
CA GLY A 34 -25.90 6.16 -10.14
C GLY A 34 -25.51 6.46 -8.68
N VAL A 35 -24.47 7.27 -8.46
CA VAL A 35 -23.96 7.71 -7.16
C VAL A 35 -23.64 9.21 -7.22
N PRO A 36 -23.60 9.93 -6.08
CA PRO A 36 -23.08 11.30 -6.05
C PRO A 36 -21.64 11.34 -6.60
N ARG A 37 -21.38 12.34 -7.44
CA ARG A 37 -20.03 12.49 -8.01
C ARG A 37 -19.02 12.83 -6.92
N ASP A 38 -17.99 12.02 -6.78
CA ASP A 38 -16.87 12.19 -5.84
C ASP A 38 -15.55 11.74 -6.49
N PRO A 39 -14.89 12.65 -7.23
CA PRO A 39 -13.65 12.29 -7.92
C PRO A 39 -12.47 12.06 -6.97
N GLU A 40 -12.49 12.59 -5.75
CA GLU A 40 -11.45 12.32 -4.76
C GLU A 40 -11.55 10.87 -4.26
N TYR A 41 -12.76 10.42 -3.94
CA TYR A 41 -13.02 9.02 -3.58
C TYR A 41 -12.70 8.07 -4.75
N ALA A 42 -13.05 8.45 -5.98
CA ALA A 42 -12.70 7.70 -7.18
C ALA A 42 -11.19 7.51 -7.34
N ALA A 43 -10.39 8.55 -7.09
CA ALA A 43 -8.92 8.46 -7.13
C ALA A 43 -8.38 7.44 -6.12
N GLY A 44 -8.97 7.36 -4.92
CA GLY A 44 -8.65 6.34 -3.93
C GLY A 44 -8.92 4.92 -4.43
N LEU A 45 -10.11 4.68 -5.00
CA LEU A 45 -10.48 3.38 -5.57
C LEU A 45 -9.57 2.96 -6.74
N TYR A 46 -9.25 3.91 -7.64
CA TYR A 46 -8.28 3.64 -8.70
C TYR A 46 -6.90 3.29 -8.12
N CYS A 47 -6.47 4.00 -7.09
CA CYS A 47 -5.19 3.70 -6.46
C CYS A 47 -5.15 2.30 -5.85
N ASP A 48 -6.24 1.84 -5.24
CA ASP A 48 -6.37 0.48 -4.74
C ASP A 48 -6.29 -0.56 -5.87
N ALA A 49 -6.98 -0.30 -7.00
CA ALA A 49 -6.91 -1.15 -8.18
C ALA A 49 -5.51 -1.16 -8.84
N VAL A 50 -4.80 -0.01 -8.83
CA VAL A 50 -3.40 0.07 -9.30
C VAL A 50 -2.48 -0.82 -8.48
N ARG A 51 -2.64 -0.83 -7.15
CA ARG A 51 -1.88 -1.74 -6.26
C ARG A 51 -2.11 -3.22 -6.57
N LEU A 52 -3.27 -3.55 -7.13
CA LEU A 52 -3.62 -4.89 -7.60
C LEU A 52 -3.22 -5.14 -9.06
N GLY A 53 -2.46 -4.22 -9.68
CA GLY A 53 -1.91 -4.38 -11.03
C GLY A 53 -2.88 -4.09 -12.16
N ASN A 54 -4.00 -3.41 -11.93
CA ASN A 54 -4.99 -3.13 -12.97
C ASN A 54 -4.53 -2.02 -13.93
N ALA A 55 -4.36 -2.34 -15.21
CA ALA A 55 -3.88 -1.43 -16.25
C ALA A 55 -4.85 -0.26 -16.54
N GLU A 56 -6.16 -0.52 -16.52
CA GLU A 56 -7.19 0.49 -16.70
C GLU A 56 -7.18 1.52 -15.57
N ALA A 57 -7.02 1.05 -14.32
CA ALA A 57 -6.88 1.94 -13.17
C ALA A 57 -5.64 2.83 -13.27
N MET A 58 -4.50 2.27 -13.70
CA MET A 58 -3.27 3.03 -13.95
C MET A 58 -3.51 4.15 -14.97
N TYR A 59 -4.19 3.82 -16.06
CA TYR A 59 -4.52 4.76 -17.10
C TYR A 59 -5.47 5.87 -16.63
N ASN A 60 -6.55 5.52 -15.94
CA ASN A 60 -7.55 6.47 -15.47
C ASN A 60 -6.98 7.38 -14.36
N LEU A 61 -6.25 6.83 -13.40
CA LEU A 61 -5.57 7.61 -12.37
C LEU A 61 -4.51 8.55 -12.98
N GLY A 62 -3.82 8.09 -14.03
CA GLY A 62 -2.90 8.93 -14.80
C GLY A 62 -3.59 10.17 -15.38
N TRP A 63 -4.80 10.00 -15.95
CA TRP A 63 -5.59 11.13 -16.42
C TRP A 63 -6.13 12.02 -15.31
N MET A 64 -6.44 11.47 -14.15
CA MET A 64 -6.84 12.27 -13.00
C MET A 64 -5.71 13.21 -12.56
N TYR A 65 -4.47 12.71 -12.46
CA TYR A 65 -3.31 13.54 -12.15
C TYR A 65 -2.97 14.54 -13.26
N ALA A 66 -3.01 14.13 -14.53
CA ALA A 66 -2.74 15.03 -15.67
C ALA A 66 -3.72 16.21 -15.74
N ASN A 67 -4.96 16.02 -15.30
CA ASN A 67 -6.02 17.03 -15.37
C ASN A 67 -6.37 17.68 -14.01
N GLY A 68 -5.80 17.22 -12.91
CA GLY A 68 -6.13 17.71 -11.58
C GLY A 68 -7.58 17.39 -11.16
N ARG A 69 -8.08 16.20 -11.52
CA ARG A 69 -9.46 15.77 -11.19
C ARG A 69 -9.45 14.91 -9.92
N GLY A 70 -10.04 15.41 -8.84
CA GLY A 70 -10.07 14.72 -7.54
C GLY A 70 -8.70 14.58 -6.86
N VAL A 71 -7.64 15.03 -7.51
CA VAL A 71 -6.26 15.07 -7.01
C VAL A 71 -5.59 16.35 -7.50
N ALA A 72 -4.57 16.82 -6.80
CA ALA A 72 -3.74 17.91 -7.31
C ALA A 72 -3.06 17.47 -8.62
N ARG A 73 -3.03 18.37 -9.63
CA ARG A 73 -2.34 18.08 -10.88
C ARG A 73 -0.87 17.79 -10.64
N ASP A 74 -0.40 16.69 -11.23
CA ASP A 74 1.01 16.30 -11.18
C ASP A 74 1.36 15.50 -12.44
N ASP A 75 2.06 16.15 -13.36
CA ASP A 75 2.41 15.56 -14.66
C ASP A 75 3.46 14.43 -14.49
N ALA A 76 4.31 14.47 -13.44
CA ALA A 76 5.28 13.41 -13.15
C ALA A 76 4.60 12.14 -12.66
N TYR A 77 3.59 12.26 -11.80
CA TYR A 77 2.76 11.12 -11.38
C TYR A 77 1.96 10.55 -12.55
N ALA A 78 1.38 11.43 -13.39
CA ALA A 78 0.67 11.00 -14.59
C ALA A 78 1.58 10.23 -15.54
N ALA A 79 2.80 10.73 -15.82
CA ALA A 79 3.77 10.05 -16.70
C ALA A 79 4.14 8.66 -16.17
N THR A 80 4.35 8.52 -14.86
CA THR A 80 4.66 7.23 -14.22
C THR A 80 3.49 6.25 -14.34
N LEU A 81 2.25 6.71 -14.09
CA LEU A 81 1.07 5.86 -14.18
C LEU A 81 0.80 5.40 -15.62
N PHE A 82 1.00 6.27 -16.62
CA PHE A 82 0.90 5.87 -18.03
C PHE A 82 2.01 4.90 -18.43
N GLU A 83 3.23 5.06 -17.93
CA GLU A 83 4.32 4.10 -18.14
C GLU A 83 3.98 2.73 -17.57
N MET A 84 3.44 2.68 -16.34
CA MET A 84 2.96 1.44 -15.72
C MET A 84 1.84 0.81 -16.53
N ALA A 85 0.86 1.60 -17.00
CA ALA A 85 -0.25 1.11 -17.82
C ALA A 85 0.24 0.57 -19.17
N MET A 86 1.23 1.23 -19.80
CA MET A 86 1.87 0.79 -21.04
C MET A 86 2.60 -0.54 -20.84
N PHE A 87 3.34 -0.69 -19.74
CA PHE A 87 4.01 -1.94 -19.38
C PHE A 87 3.01 -3.10 -19.21
N GLN A 88 1.81 -2.81 -18.69
CA GLN A 88 0.70 -3.77 -18.56
C GLN A 88 -0.11 -3.94 -19.86
N GLY A 89 0.32 -3.32 -20.98
CA GLY A 89 -0.29 -3.48 -22.28
C GLY A 89 -1.56 -2.66 -22.51
N HIS A 90 -1.82 -1.61 -21.76
CA HIS A 90 -3.00 -0.76 -21.97
C HIS A 90 -2.89 0.04 -23.30
N PRO A 91 -3.87 -0.09 -24.22
CA PRO A 91 -3.74 0.43 -25.59
C PRO A 91 -3.67 1.97 -25.69
N GLY A 92 -4.27 2.68 -24.74
CA GLY A 92 -4.29 4.15 -24.71
C GLY A 92 -3.09 4.78 -24.01
N ALA A 93 -2.29 4.00 -23.28
CA ALA A 93 -1.28 4.50 -22.35
C ALA A 93 -0.14 5.26 -23.04
N GLU A 94 0.27 4.82 -24.24
CA GLU A 94 1.32 5.49 -25.01
C GLU A 94 0.99 6.95 -25.34
N LYS A 95 -0.28 7.22 -25.69
CA LYS A 95 -0.75 8.58 -25.96
C LYS A 95 -0.72 9.43 -24.68
N GLY A 96 -1.23 8.88 -23.57
CA GLY A 96 -1.19 9.55 -22.26
C GLY A 96 0.24 9.89 -21.84
N ARG A 97 1.15 8.92 -21.98
CA ARG A 97 2.58 9.06 -21.67
C ARG A 97 3.24 10.20 -22.45
N ARG A 98 2.97 10.30 -23.76
CA ARG A 98 3.50 11.39 -24.57
C ARG A 98 2.99 12.78 -24.16
N LEU A 99 1.76 12.86 -23.67
CA LEU A 99 1.15 14.12 -23.23
C LEU A 99 1.58 14.55 -21.82
N ALA A 100 1.86 13.59 -20.93
CA ALA A 100 2.26 13.87 -19.56
C ALA A 100 3.73 14.33 -19.40
N GLY A 101 4.56 14.16 -20.41
CA GLY A 101 5.94 14.60 -20.39
C GLY A 101 6.95 13.53 -19.99
N GLU A 102 8.06 13.89 -19.37
CA GLU A 102 9.16 12.99 -19.06
C GLU A 102 8.86 12.08 -17.89
N TYR A 103 9.23 10.80 -18.01
CA TYR A 103 9.14 9.83 -16.91
C TYR A 103 10.25 10.07 -15.89
N THR A 104 9.87 10.38 -14.67
CA THR A 104 10.80 10.66 -13.55
C THR A 104 10.86 9.53 -12.52
N GLY A 105 9.98 8.55 -12.62
CA GLY A 105 9.81 7.51 -11.60
C GLY A 105 9.08 7.99 -10.34
N ALA A 106 8.60 9.23 -10.30
CA ALA A 106 7.81 9.72 -9.18
C ALA A 106 6.46 8.99 -9.14
N VAL A 107 6.04 8.51 -7.98
CA VAL A 107 4.78 7.80 -7.78
C VAL A 107 3.90 8.53 -6.76
N PRO A 108 2.56 8.51 -6.94
CA PRO A 108 1.62 9.02 -5.96
C PRO A 108 1.84 8.41 -4.57
N ASP A 109 1.53 9.17 -3.52
CA ASP A 109 1.70 8.71 -2.13
C ASP A 109 0.95 7.40 -1.83
N CYS A 110 -0.21 7.22 -2.46
CA CYS A 110 -0.99 6.01 -2.31
C CYS A 110 -0.31 4.76 -2.90
N LEU A 111 0.63 4.90 -3.83
CA LEU A 111 1.40 3.80 -4.41
C LEU A 111 2.76 3.60 -3.75
N LYS A 112 3.20 4.55 -2.91
CA LYS A 112 4.44 4.37 -2.16
C LYS A 112 4.32 3.13 -1.26
N PRO A 113 5.38 2.34 -1.14
CA PRO A 113 5.41 1.21 -0.20
C PRO A 113 4.91 1.65 1.18
N ALA A 114 4.22 0.77 1.89
CA ALA A 114 3.71 1.07 3.24
C ALA A 114 4.82 1.65 4.14
N VAL A 115 6.04 1.13 4.02
CA VAL A 115 7.24 1.61 4.71
C VAL A 115 7.55 3.10 4.46
N ALA A 116 7.37 3.60 3.23
CA ALA A 116 7.58 5.01 2.92
C ALA A 116 6.50 5.91 3.56
N ARG A 117 5.27 5.41 3.66
CA ARG A 117 4.18 6.11 4.37
C ARG A 117 4.43 6.18 5.87
N TYR A 118 4.96 5.11 6.45
CA TYR A 118 5.32 5.09 7.88
C TYR A 118 6.55 5.96 8.18
N ALA A 119 7.56 5.97 7.31
CA ALA A 119 8.70 6.86 7.45
C ALA A 119 8.29 8.34 7.43
N PHE A 120 7.33 8.72 6.58
CA PHE A 120 6.79 10.06 6.50
C PHE A 120 5.91 10.42 7.72
N ALA A 121 5.10 9.49 8.22
CA ALA A 121 4.33 9.67 9.44
C ALA A 121 5.24 9.79 10.69
N ALA A 122 6.29 9.00 10.75
CA ALA A 122 7.28 9.05 11.84
C ALA A 122 8.05 10.38 11.90
N THR A 123 8.15 11.12 10.78
CA THR A 123 8.76 12.46 10.75
C THR A 123 7.78 13.57 11.12
N ARG A 124 6.49 13.33 11.07
CA ARG A 124 5.46 14.36 11.28
C ARG A 124 4.93 14.45 12.71
N GLU A 125 4.93 13.37 13.45
CA GLU A 125 4.62 13.35 14.87
C GLU A 125 5.91 13.15 15.65
N ASN A 126 6.02 13.85 16.76
CA ASN A 126 7.07 13.75 17.78
C ASN A 126 7.03 12.34 18.44
N TRP A 127 7.07 11.29 17.60
CA TRP A 127 7.17 9.92 18.06
C TRP A 127 8.58 9.74 18.62
N ASP A 128 8.68 9.77 19.91
CA ASP A 128 9.93 9.46 20.60
C ASP A 128 10.22 7.95 20.46
N THR A 129 10.80 7.62 19.29
CA THR A 129 11.18 6.25 18.96
C THR A 129 12.06 5.65 20.07
N GLN A 130 12.94 6.46 20.68
CA GLN A 130 13.80 6.00 21.75
C GLN A 130 12.99 5.64 23.00
N LYS A 131 12.02 6.48 23.36
CA LYS A 131 11.13 6.24 24.49
C LYS A 131 10.26 4.98 24.27
N TYR A 132 9.74 4.81 23.07
CA TYR A 132 9.00 3.60 22.71
C TYR A 132 9.88 2.34 22.79
N LEU A 133 11.05 2.35 22.16
CA LEU A 133 11.96 1.21 22.17
C LEU A 133 12.44 0.88 23.62
N ALA A 134 12.67 1.91 24.44
CA ALA A 134 13.00 1.74 25.85
C ALA A 134 11.87 1.11 26.67
N SER A 135 10.62 1.33 26.30
CA SER A 135 9.44 0.76 26.98
C SER A 135 9.15 -0.71 26.63
N LEU A 136 9.82 -1.26 25.60
CA LEU A 136 9.60 -2.62 25.17
C LEU A 136 10.09 -3.63 26.23
N PRO A 137 9.41 -4.81 26.33
CA PRO A 137 9.92 -5.93 27.13
C PRO A 137 11.31 -6.38 26.66
N GLU A 138 12.14 -6.87 27.57
CA GLU A 138 13.55 -7.28 27.28
C GLU A 138 13.67 -8.26 26.10
N ARG A 139 12.71 -9.16 25.93
CA ARG A 139 12.68 -10.07 24.78
C ARG A 139 12.60 -9.33 23.44
N LYS A 140 11.78 -8.27 23.35
CA LYS A 140 11.63 -7.44 22.16
C LYS A 140 12.83 -6.52 21.95
N LYS A 141 13.43 -6.00 23.04
CA LYS A 141 14.66 -5.20 22.96
C LYS A 141 15.80 -5.96 22.31
N ARG A 142 15.95 -7.25 22.64
CA ARG A 142 16.95 -8.11 21.97
C ARG A 142 16.73 -8.22 20.47
N VAL A 143 15.47 -8.28 20.02
CA VAL A 143 15.13 -8.27 18.57
C VAL A 143 15.49 -6.93 17.94
N VAL A 144 15.20 -5.82 18.60
CA VAL A 144 15.59 -4.47 18.15
C VAL A 144 17.11 -4.35 17.99
N GLU A 145 17.88 -4.80 18.98
CA GLU A 145 19.34 -4.82 18.94
C GLU A 145 19.86 -5.66 17.76
N LEU A 146 19.29 -6.84 17.56
CA LEU A 146 19.66 -7.72 16.45
C LEU A 146 19.39 -7.05 15.10
N ILE A 147 18.21 -6.46 14.91
CA ILE A 147 17.85 -5.73 13.68
C ILE A 147 18.83 -4.58 13.44
N THR A 148 19.10 -3.78 14.47
CA THR A 148 19.99 -2.61 14.38
C THR A 148 21.41 -3.01 13.98
N THR A 149 21.89 -4.17 14.47
CA THR A 149 23.22 -4.69 14.19
C THR A 149 23.33 -5.32 12.81
N LEU A 150 22.29 -6.03 12.37
CA LEU A 150 22.32 -6.77 11.11
C LEU A 150 21.92 -5.95 9.89
N ALA A 151 20.96 -5.04 10.01
CA ALA A 151 20.45 -4.28 8.86
C ALA A 151 21.56 -3.62 8.02
N PRO A 152 22.59 -2.97 8.60
CA PRO A 152 23.67 -2.36 7.83
C PRO A 152 24.50 -3.37 7.03
N ARG A 153 24.59 -4.62 7.48
CA ARG A 153 25.34 -5.69 6.75
C ARG A 153 24.67 -6.08 5.44
N PHE A 154 23.37 -5.79 5.32
CA PHE A 154 22.57 -6.05 4.12
C PHE A 154 22.23 -4.74 3.38
N SER A 155 22.93 -3.64 3.65
CA SER A 155 22.71 -2.32 3.07
C SER A 155 21.29 -1.78 3.33
N ILE A 156 20.68 -2.18 4.45
CA ILE A 156 19.37 -1.70 4.89
C ILE A 156 19.56 -0.67 5.99
N GLU A 157 18.84 0.45 5.90
CA GLU A 157 18.86 1.48 6.93
C GLU A 157 18.15 0.93 8.19
N PRO A 158 18.81 0.95 9.39
CA PRO A 158 18.25 0.34 10.60
C PRO A 158 16.87 0.86 11.00
N ARG A 159 16.62 2.17 10.81
CA ARG A 159 15.32 2.77 11.12
C ARG A 159 14.21 2.22 10.26
N LEU A 160 14.51 1.96 8.98
CA LEU A 160 13.56 1.32 8.07
C LEU A 160 13.24 -0.11 8.50
N ALA A 161 14.26 -0.89 8.83
CA ALA A 161 14.07 -2.26 9.30
C ALA A 161 13.25 -2.31 10.61
N LEU A 162 13.51 -1.40 11.54
CA LEU A 162 12.75 -1.28 12.79
C LEU A 162 11.29 -0.86 12.56
N ALA A 163 11.04 0.05 11.62
CA ALA A 163 9.69 0.48 11.28
C ALA A 163 8.87 -0.68 10.69
N ILE A 164 9.47 -1.48 9.80
CA ILE A 164 8.84 -2.68 9.24
C ILE A 164 8.53 -3.68 10.37
N ALA A 165 9.51 -4.05 11.19
CA ALA A 165 9.33 -5.02 12.27
C ALA A 165 8.27 -4.58 13.30
N THR A 166 8.18 -3.27 13.58
CA THR A 166 7.14 -2.71 14.46
C THR A 166 5.75 -2.91 13.87
N THR A 167 5.61 -2.63 12.58
CA THR A 167 4.31 -2.67 11.90
C THR A 167 3.85 -4.09 11.65
N GLU A 168 4.75 -4.96 11.20
CA GLU A 168 4.41 -6.31 10.75
C GLU A 168 4.13 -7.27 11.90
N SER A 169 4.86 -7.15 13.00
CA SER A 169 4.75 -8.09 14.13
C SER A 169 4.87 -7.48 15.50
N ASN A 170 5.12 -6.17 15.59
CA ASN A 170 5.52 -5.54 16.85
C ASN A 170 6.68 -6.29 17.55
N PHE A 171 7.69 -6.69 16.76
CA PHE A 171 8.86 -7.47 17.20
C PHE A 171 8.53 -8.87 17.76
N ASP A 172 7.43 -9.48 17.35
CA ASP A 172 7.11 -10.85 17.75
C ASP A 172 7.75 -11.87 16.78
N VAL A 173 8.73 -12.63 17.28
CA VAL A 173 9.44 -13.66 16.50
C VAL A 173 8.56 -14.86 16.12
N ASN A 174 7.42 -15.04 16.79
CA ASN A 174 6.48 -16.12 16.54
C ASN A 174 5.23 -15.66 15.78
N ALA A 175 5.19 -14.40 15.36
CA ALA A 175 4.05 -13.88 14.63
C ALA A 175 3.82 -14.70 13.34
N THR A 176 2.57 -15.05 13.07
CA THR A 176 2.16 -15.73 11.84
C THR A 176 0.89 -15.04 11.34
N SER A 177 0.92 -14.63 10.07
CA SER A 177 -0.25 -14.02 9.43
C SER A 177 -1.20 -15.09 8.85
N PRO A 178 -2.45 -14.72 8.52
CA PRO A 178 -3.37 -15.61 7.80
C PRO A 178 -2.87 -16.13 6.45
N LYS A 179 -1.86 -15.45 5.88
CA LYS A 179 -1.20 -15.84 4.62
C LYS A 179 0.13 -16.60 4.84
N ASN A 180 0.33 -17.16 6.04
CA ASN A 180 1.56 -17.87 6.44
C ASN A 180 2.85 -17.03 6.39
N ALA A 181 2.76 -15.72 6.37
CA ALA A 181 3.94 -14.89 6.61
C ALA A 181 4.40 -15.05 8.05
N MET A 182 5.69 -15.26 8.27
CA MET A 182 6.23 -15.65 9.58
C MET A 182 7.30 -14.69 10.10
N GLY A 183 7.40 -14.62 11.41
CA GLY A 183 8.47 -13.97 12.14
C GLY A 183 8.36 -12.45 12.17
N VAL A 184 9.46 -11.82 12.61
CA VAL A 184 9.53 -10.38 12.89
C VAL A 184 9.20 -9.52 11.67
N MET A 185 9.60 -9.94 10.49
CA MET A 185 9.44 -9.20 9.24
C MET A 185 8.26 -9.70 8.38
N GLN A 186 7.50 -10.68 8.87
CA GLN A 186 6.36 -11.28 8.17
C GLN A 186 6.67 -11.68 6.72
N LEU A 187 7.76 -12.42 6.54
CA LEU A 187 8.15 -12.95 5.22
C LEU A 187 7.37 -14.24 4.91
N ILE A 188 6.91 -14.35 3.67
CA ILE A 188 6.33 -15.59 3.17
C ILE A 188 7.47 -16.55 2.83
N PRO A 189 7.43 -17.84 3.23
CA PRO A 189 8.53 -18.78 3.02
C PRO A 189 9.01 -18.93 1.58
N GLU A 190 8.11 -18.71 0.60
CA GLU A 190 8.44 -18.80 -0.83
C GLU A 190 9.21 -17.58 -1.35
N THR A 191 9.33 -16.51 -0.54
CA THR A 191 10.03 -15.26 -0.91
C THR A 191 11.24 -14.95 -0.04
N ALA A 192 11.59 -15.84 0.88
CA ALA A 192 12.68 -15.69 1.84
C ALA A 192 14.02 -16.31 1.36
#